data_9b292adaf1a967a92347e2b15985e98a
#
_entry.id   9b292adaf1a967a92347e2b15985e98a
#
_cell.length_a   1.000
_cell.length_b   1.000
_cell.length_c   1.000
_cell.angle_alpha   90.00
_cell.angle_beta   90.00
_cell.angle_gamma   90.00
#
_symmetry.space_group_name_H-M   'P 1'
#
loop_
_entity.id
_entity.type
_entity.pdbx_description
1 polymer ?
#
loop_
_entity_poly.entity_id
_entity_poly.type
_entity_poly.pdbx_seq_one_letter_code
_entity_poly.pdbx_strand_id
1 'polypeptide(L)'
;ANESLDADFLMTPNVQSLPDVKVEAKAPVRAKLREFEERRIAGAGGRFLTQADFDKRAWSSTADVLRSSLPGLEIKRDAGRPSQAYAVGGRMQVPGGTLAMAPPTGAPPPCFAAVVLDGAFVYQGHSGEPLFDINSLNPSVIAGIEYYSSAGSIPARYNGTRGTCGLMIIWTR
;
A
#
# COMPACT_ATOMS: atom_id res chain seq x y z
N ALA A 1 -43.31 -24.67 -77.35
CA ALA A 1 -42.28 -23.64 -77.05
C ALA A 1 -41.91 -23.73 -75.58
N ASN A 2 -40.69 -24.22 -75.27
CA ASN A 2 -40.14 -24.22 -73.95
C ASN A 2 -39.25 -22.96 -73.84
N GLU A 3 -39.67 -22.01 -73.05
CA GLU A 3 -38.93 -20.82 -72.75
C GLU A 3 -38.16 -21.08 -71.42
N SER A 4 -36.84 -21.16 -71.50
CA SER A 4 -35.99 -21.27 -70.31
C SER A 4 -35.61 -19.86 -69.91
N LEU A 5 -35.99 -19.50 -68.69
CA LEU A 5 -35.61 -18.21 -68.03
C LEU A 5 -34.33 -18.45 -67.28
N ASP A 6 -33.19 -17.88 -67.71
CA ASP A 6 -31.95 -17.83 -67.00
C ASP A 6 -31.95 -16.53 -66.13
N ALA A 7 -31.92 -16.68 -64.86
CA ALA A 7 -31.83 -15.56 -63.89
C ALA A 7 -30.51 -15.64 -63.13
N ASP A 8 -29.61 -14.69 -63.39
CA ASP A 8 -28.37 -14.51 -62.65
C ASP A 8 -28.61 -13.69 -61.37
N PHE A 9 -28.34 -14.31 -60.23
CA PHE A 9 -28.41 -13.62 -58.93
C PHE A 9 -26.99 -13.20 -58.48
N LEU A 10 -26.71 -11.89 -58.50
CA LEU A 10 -25.50 -11.32 -57.88
C LEU A 10 -25.75 -11.11 -56.39
N MET A 11 -25.09 -11.94 -55.58
CA MET A 11 -25.05 -11.73 -54.14
C MET A 11 -23.83 -10.88 -53.77
N THR A 12 -24.04 -9.68 -53.27
CA THR A 12 -23.00 -8.86 -52.62
C THR A 12 -22.87 -9.30 -51.18
N PRO A 13 -21.67 -9.77 -50.70
CA PRO A 13 -21.49 -10.12 -49.32
C PRO A 13 -21.56 -8.85 -48.47
N ASN A 14 -22.53 -8.75 -47.55
CA ASN A 14 -22.61 -7.71 -46.58
C ASN A 14 -21.65 -8.08 -45.42
N VAL A 15 -20.36 -7.78 -45.60
CA VAL A 15 -19.34 -7.99 -44.58
C VAL A 15 -19.43 -6.84 -43.58
N GLN A 16 -20.09 -7.06 -42.45
CA GLN A 16 -20.08 -6.15 -41.35
C GLN A 16 -18.73 -6.26 -40.63
N SER A 17 -17.85 -5.27 -40.83
CA SER A 17 -16.59 -5.15 -40.11
C SER A 17 -16.89 -4.83 -38.66
N LEU A 18 -16.64 -5.78 -37.76
CA LEU A 18 -16.70 -5.53 -36.31
C LEU A 18 -15.49 -4.68 -35.91
N PRO A 19 -15.68 -3.65 -35.05
CA PRO A 19 -14.55 -2.87 -34.52
C PRO A 19 -13.63 -3.77 -33.70
N ASP A 20 -12.31 -3.54 -33.82
CA ASP A 20 -11.28 -4.24 -33.05
C ASP A 20 -11.56 -4.13 -31.57
N VAL A 21 -11.84 -5.23 -30.92
CA VAL A 21 -11.98 -5.30 -29.46
C VAL A 21 -10.58 -5.43 -28.86
N LYS A 22 -10.00 -4.33 -28.39
CA LYS A 22 -8.79 -4.37 -27.59
C LYS A 22 -9.10 -5.00 -26.24
N VAL A 23 -8.75 -6.26 -26.06
CA VAL A 23 -8.78 -6.95 -24.78
C VAL A 23 -7.47 -6.60 -24.04
N GLU A 24 -7.50 -5.60 -23.18
CA GLU A 24 -6.43 -5.35 -22.24
C GLU A 24 -6.56 -6.34 -21.08
N ALA A 25 -5.81 -7.43 -21.12
CA ALA A 25 -5.68 -8.34 -20.00
C ALA A 25 -4.88 -7.65 -18.88
N LYS A 26 -5.55 -7.20 -17.81
CA LYS A 26 -4.85 -6.83 -16.57
C LYS A 26 -4.10 -8.07 -16.07
N ALA A 27 -2.79 -7.91 -15.80
CA ALA A 27 -2.00 -8.98 -15.19
C ALA A 27 -2.73 -9.49 -13.93
N PRO A 28 -2.78 -10.82 -13.71
CA PRO A 28 -3.49 -11.38 -12.57
C PRO A 28 -2.86 -10.85 -11.28
N VAL A 29 -3.66 -10.18 -10.46
CA VAL A 29 -3.24 -9.71 -9.13
C VAL A 29 -2.93 -10.96 -8.29
N ARG A 30 -1.73 -11.02 -7.71
CA ARG A 30 -1.38 -12.11 -6.78
C ARG A 30 -2.41 -12.17 -5.66
N ALA A 31 -2.80 -13.37 -5.24
CA ALA A 31 -3.88 -13.57 -4.27
C ALA A 31 -3.69 -12.74 -2.99
N LYS A 32 -2.44 -12.61 -2.51
CA LYS A 32 -2.10 -11.81 -1.33
C LYS A 32 -2.27 -10.30 -1.51
N LEU A 33 -2.20 -9.79 -2.76
CA LEU A 33 -2.37 -8.37 -3.07
C LEU A 33 -3.82 -8.00 -3.41
N ARG A 34 -4.75 -8.95 -3.44
CA ARG A 34 -6.15 -8.68 -3.77
C ARG A 34 -6.76 -7.66 -2.82
N GLU A 35 -6.61 -7.87 -1.53
CA GLU A 35 -7.13 -6.95 -0.51
C GLU A 35 -6.51 -5.54 -0.62
N PHE A 36 -5.21 -5.46 -0.94
CA PHE A 36 -4.53 -4.19 -1.19
C PHE A 36 -5.16 -3.45 -2.37
N GLU A 37 -5.33 -4.12 -3.51
CA GLU A 37 -5.90 -3.52 -4.71
C GLU A 37 -7.37 -3.13 -4.53
N GLU A 38 -8.16 -3.96 -3.85
CA GLU A 38 -9.55 -3.65 -3.53
C GLU A 38 -9.65 -2.36 -2.69
N ARG A 39 -8.85 -2.23 -1.64
CA ARG A 39 -8.86 -1.02 -0.80
C ARG A 39 -8.31 0.20 -1.53
N ARG A 40 -7.28 0.02 -2.36
CA ARG A 40 -6.70 1.09 -3.17
C ARG A 40 -7.72 1.65 -4.17
N ILE A 41 -8.44 0.78 -4.87
CA ILE A 41 -9.47 1.16 -5.84
C ILE A 41 -10.68 1.80 -5.16
N ALA A 42 -11.08 1.26 -4.01
CA ALA A 42 -12.21 1.77 -3.23
C ALA A 42 -11.92 3.14 -2.57
N GLY A 43 -10.67 3.59 -2.56
CA GLY A 43 -10.30 4.85 -1.89
C GLY A 43 -10.52 4.83 -0.38
N ALA A 44 -10.24 3.72 0.28
CA ALA A 44 -10.62 3.38 1.66
C ALA A 44 -9.94 4.25 2.76
N GLY A 45 -9.77 5.55 2.53
CA GLY A 45 -9.25 6.51 3.53
C GLY A 45 -7.77 6.35 3.87
N GLY A 46 -7.08 5.39 3.24
CA GLY A 46 -5.63 5.17 3.34
C GLY A 46 -4.85 5.87 2.24
N ARG A 47 -3.54 5.89 2.39
CA ARG A 47 -2.57 6.29 1.35
C ARG A 47 -1.87 5.04 0.85
N PHE A 48 -1.73 4.93 -0.47
CA PHE A 48 -1.25 3.72 -1.11
C PHE A 48 -0.02 4.01 -1.96
N LEU A 49 1.01 3.20 -1.79
CA LEU A 49 2.17 3.14 -2.67
C LEU A 49 2.19 1.79 -3.36
N THR A 50 2.37 1.81 -4.66
CA THR A 50 2.42 0.62 -5.50
C THR A 50 3.87 0.19 -5.76
N GLN A 51 4.05 -1.02 -6.26
CA GLN A 51 5.35 -1.50 -6.71
C GLN A 51 6.06 -0.50 -7.65
N ALA A 52 5.31 0.11 -8.58
CA ALA A 52 5.85 1.09 -9.52
C ALA A 52 6.44 2.34 -8.84
N ASP A 53 5.93 2.73 -7.68
CA ASP A 53 6.44 3.87 -6.92
C ASP A 53 7.80 3.55 -6.28
N PHE A 54 8.01 2.29 -5.87
CA PHE A 54 9.27 1.77 -5.36
C PHE A 54 10.29 1.55 -6.47
N ASP A 55 9.87 0.98 -7.61
CA ASP A 55 10.74 0.72 -8.76
C ASP A 55 11.36 2.02 -9.32
N LYS A 56 10.61 3.12 -9.32
CA LYS A 56 11.13 4.46 -9.70
C LYS A 56 12.25 4.97 -8.79
N ARG A 57 12.37 4.42 -7.57
CA ARG A 57 13.30 4.88 -6.53
C ARG A 57 14.09 3.73 -5.92
N ALA A 58 14.40 2.70 -6.72
CA ALA A 58 15.05 1.47 -6.29
C ALA A 58 16.44 1.67 -5.63
N TRP A 59 17.09 2.81 -5.88
CA TRP A 59 18.36 3.19 -5.25
C TRP A 59 18.22 3.88 -3.89
N SER A 60 17.01 4.25 -3.49
CA SER A 60 16.74 4.92 -2.20
C SER A 60 16.47 3.88 -1.10
N SER A 61 16.63 4.26 0.16
CA SER A 61 16.15 3.42 1.25
C SER A 61 14.61 3.42 1.30
N THR A 62 14.01 2.36 1.83
CA THR A 62 12.56 2.29 2.01
C THR A 62 12.02 3.48 2.81
N ALA A 63 12.73 3.89 3.86
CA ALA A 63 12.38 5.05 4.67
C ALA A 63 12.36 6.36 3.86
N ASP A 64 13.28 6.55 2.92
CA ASP A 64 13.35 7.76 2.09
C ASP A 64 12.22 7.78 1.05
N VAL A 65 11.88 6.63 0.48
CA VAL A 65 10.71 6.50 -0.41
C VAL A 65 9.44 6.89 0.35
N LEU A 66 9.23 6.35 1.55
CA LEU A 66 8.05 6.64 2.37
C LEU A 66 7.96 8.12 2.75
N ARG A 67 9.08 8.71 3.23
CA ARG A 67 9.14 10.12 3.62
C ARG A 67 8.72 11.05 2.48
N SER A 68 9.16 10.76 1.27
CA SER A 68 8.88 11.60 0.10
C SER A 68 7.49 11.39 -0.51
N SER A 69 6.85 10.23 -0.23
CA SER A 69 5.63 9.80 -0.92
C SER A 69 4.38 9.79 -0.05
N LEU A 70 4.54 9.75 1.29
CA LEU A 70 3.44 9.69 2.24
C LEU A 70 3.38 10.94 3.12
N PRO A 71 2.72 12.01 2.69
CA PRO A 71 2.51 13.19 3.52
C PRO A 71 1.75 12.81 4.80
N GLY A 72 2.24 13.32 5.96
CA GLY A 72 1.68 13.01 7.27
C GLY A 72 2.24 11.76 7.96
N LEU A 73 3.14 11.04 7.30
CA LEU A 73 4.01 10.04 7.91
C LEU A 73 5.36 10.69 8.22
N GLU A 74 5.76 10.67 9.48
CA GLU A 74 7.10 11.04 9.90
C GLU A 74 7.98 9.80 9.97
N ILE A 75 9.21 9.91 9.50
CA ILE A 75 10.22 8.84 9.62
C ILE A 75 11.29 9.30 10.60
N LYS A 76 11.43 8.60 11.71
CA LYS A 76 12.45 8.85 12.71
C LYS A 76 13.59 7.84 12.56
N ARG A 77 14.82 8.33 12.49
CA ARG A 77 16.02 7.49 12.48
C ARG A 77 16.50 7.26 13.92
N ASP A 78 17.05 6.09 14.16
CA ASP A 78 17.67 5.77 15.45
C ASP A 78 18.98 6.57 15.61
N ALA A 79 19.15 7.24 16.75
CA ALA A 79 20.33 8.06 17.00
C ALA A 79 21.63 7.23 17.14
N GLY A 80 21.52 6.01 17.68
CA GLY A 80 22.65 5.08 17.86
C GLY A 80 22.89 4.19 16.63
N ARG A 81 21.88 4.06 15.76
CA ARG A 81 21.90 3.22 14.55
C ARG A 81 21.23 3.96 13.39
N PRO A 82 21.92 4.90 12.75
CA PRO A 82 21.32 5.79 11.73
C PRO A 82 20.74 5.06 10.49
N SER A 83 21.15 3.81 10.24
CA SER A 83 20.57 2.95 9.20
C SER A 83 19.15 2.49 9.51
N GLN A 84 18.78 2.44 10.80
CA GLN A 84 17.44 2.04 11.22
C GLN A 84 16.47 3.22 11.18
N ALA A 85 15.26 2.97 10.71
CA ALA A 85 14.22 3.97 10.55
C ALA A 85 12.85 3.41 10.97
N TYR A 86 12.06 4.23 11.65
CA TYR A 86 10.78 3.86 12.22
C TYR A 86 9.68 4.80 11.75
N ALA A 87 8.49 4.25 11.51
CA ALA A 87 7.30 5.02 11.14
C ALA A 87 6.69 5.68 12.38
N VAL A 88 6.54 6.99 12.35
CA VAL A 88 5.88 7.78 13.40
C VAL A 88 4.61 8.37 12.86
N GLY A 89 3.49 8.13 13.52
CA GLY A 89 2.21 8.74 13.19
C GLY A 89 2.19 10.23 13.54
N GLY A 90 1.47 11.01 12.75
CA GLY A 90 1.36 12.46 12.94
C GLY A 90 0.55 12.90 14.17
N ARG A 91 0.15 11.98 15.04
CA ARG A 91 -0.58 12.28 16.27
C ARG A 91 0.36 12.20 17.47
N MET A 92 0.31 13.22 18.30
CA MET A 92 0.98 13.26 19.59
C MET A 92 0.35 12.19 20.50
N GLN A 93 1.19 11.37 21.14
CA GLN A 93 0.70 10.40 22.12
C GLN A 93 0.16 11.15 23.35
N VAL A 94 -1.08 10.88 23.73
CA VAL A 94 -1.65 11.40 24.96
C VAL A 94 -0.87 10.80 26.14
N PRO A 95 -0.44 11.61 27.16
CA PRO A 95 0.27 11.10 28.33
C PRO A 95 -0.59 10.04 29.04
N GLY A 96 -0.09 8.82 29.17
CA GLY A 96 -0.80 7.69 29.78
C GLY A 96 -0.47 6.34 29.15
N GLY A 97 0.10 6.31 27.97
CA GLY A 97 0.65 5.09 27.34
C GLY A 97 2.12 4.95 27.71
N THR A 98 2.46 3.91 28.48
CA THR A 98 3.82 3.56 28.88
C THR A 98 4.69 3.18 27.70
N LEU A 99 5.33 4.16 27.06
CA LEU A 99 6.53 3.93 26.27
C LEU A 99 7.70 4.58 27.02
N ALA A 100 8.52 3.73 27.59
CA ALA A 100 9.67 4.09 28.40
C ALA A 100 10.82 4.65 27.54
N MET A 101 10.60 5.76 26.84
CA MET A 101 11.66 6.59 26.27
C MET A 101 11.14 8.03 26.16
N ALA A 102 10.89 8.65 27.33
CA ALA A 102 10.74 10.09 27.34
C ALA A 102 12.10 10.70 26.95
N PRO A 103 12.17 11.53 25.90
CA PRO A 103 13.40 12.27 25.61
C PRO A 103 13.70 13.19 26.82
N PRO A 104 14.97 13.41 27.16
CA PRO A 104 15.38 14.23 28.30
C PRO A 104 14.93 15.70 28.21
N THR A 105 14.27 16.09 27.17
CA THR A 105 13.82 17.46 26.82
C THR A 105 12.36 17.75 27.17
N GLY A 106 11.64 16.82 27.82
CA GLY A 106 10.22 17.02 28.17
C GLY A 106 9.25 16.96 26.94
N ALA A 107 9.73 16.69 25.73
CA ALA A 107 8.89 16.47 24.60
C ALA A 107 8.15 15.12 24.74
N PRO A 108 6.88 15.02 24.31
CA PRO A 108 6.15 13.76 24.36
C PRO A 108 6.87 12.69 23.52
N PRO A 109 6.84 11.42 23.97
CA PRO A 109 7.46 10.33 23.22
C PRO A 109 6.82 10.19 21.84
N PRO A 110 7.60 9.80 20.81
CA PRO A 110 7.07 9.61 19.46
C PRO A 110 6.02 8.49 19.45
N CYS A 111 4.93 8.71 18.71
CA CYS A 111 3.85 7.76 18.56
C CYS A 111 4.13 6.88 17.32
N PHE A 112 4.74 5.73 17.53
CA PHE A 112 5.08 4.82 16.41
C PHE A 112 3.85 4.14 15.83
N ALA A 113 3.74 4.14 14.51
CA ALA A 113 2.65 3.46 13.81
C ALA A 113 2.77 1.94 13.96
N ALA A 114 1.64 1.26 14.14
CA ALA A 114 1.61 -0.20 14.08
C ALA A 114 2.00 -0.67 12.68
N VAL A 115 2.65 -1.84 12.58
CA VAL A 115 3.14 -2.37 11.31
C VAL A 115 2.64 -3.80 11.10
N VAL A 116 2.07 -4.04 9.94
CA VAL A 116 1.64 -5.35 9.43
C VAL A 116 2.49 -5.70 8.21
N LEU A 117 3.03 -6.90 8.17
CA LEU A 117 3.80 -7.43 7.04
C LEU A 117 3.08 -8.68 6.50
N ASP A 118 2.67 -8.64 5.24
CA ASP A 118 1.95 -9.72 4.56
C ASP A 118 0.75 -10.27 5.36
N GLY A 119 0.03 -9.38 6.08
CA GLY A 119 -1.14 -9.73 6.88
C GLY A 119 -0.87 -10.12 8.34
N ALA A 120 0.41 -10.25 8.74
CA ALA A 120 0.81 -10.54 10.13
C ALA A 120 1.32 -9.26 10.83
N PHE A 121 0.94 -9.06 12.10
CA PHE A 121 1.49 -7.96 12.88
C PHE A 121 2.96 -8.24 13.23
N VAL A 122 3.83 -7.27 12.92
CA VAL A 122 5.25 -7.26 13.28
C VAL A 122 5.58 -6.20 14.32
N TYR A 123 4.67 -5.22 14.51
CA TYR A 123 4.72 -4.24 15.57
C TYR A 123 3.30 -3.73 15.88
N GLN A 124 2.89 -3.76 17.15
CA GLN A 124 1.56 -3.35 17.59
C GLN A 124 1.56 -2.16 18.57
N GLY A 125 2.73 -1.73 19.01
CA GLY A 125 2.88 -0.64 19.97
C GLY A 125 2.71 -1.07 21.42
N HIS A 126 2.94 -2.35 21.73
CA HIS A 126 2.97 -2.83 23.12
C HIS A 126 4.23 -2.37 23.84
N SER A 127 4.12 -2.20 25.17
CA SER A 127 5.28 -1.87 26.01
C SER A 127 6.34 -2.97 25.92
N GLY A 128 7.59 -2.58 25.62
CA GLY A 128 8.70 -3.51 25.47
C GLY A 128 8.79 -4.24 24.13
N GLU A 129 7.84 -4.01 23.25
CA GLU A 129 7.89 -4.57 21.89
C GLU A 129 8.98 -3.86 21.06
N PRO A 130 9.87 -4.61 20.37
CA PRO A 130 10.90 -4.02 19.53
C PRO A 130 10.27 -3.28 18.35
N LEU A 131 10.76 -2.06 18.07
CA LEU A 131 10.32 -1.28 16.93
C LEU A 131 10.67 -1.97 15.60
N PHE A 132 9.78 -1.91 14.65
CA PHE A 132 10.02 -2.45 13.33
C PHE A 132 10.88 -1.49 12.50
N ASP A 133 12.08 -1.94 12.12
CA ASP A 133 12.96 -1.18 11.23
C ASP A 133 12.47 -1.29 9.78
N ILE A 134 11.97 -0.17 9.24
CA ILE A 134 11.46 -0.08 7.87
C ILE A 134 12.56 -0.36 6.84
N ASN A 135 13.81 0.02 7.14
CA ASN A 135 14.95 -0.20 6.24
C ASN A 135 15.44 -1.66 6.22
N SER A 136 14.90 -2.53 7.09
CA SER A 136 15.12 -3.98 7.00
C SER A 136 14.54 -4.58 5.70
N LEU A 137 13.58 -3.88 5.08
CA LEU A 137 13.00 -4.24 3.79
C LEU A 137 13.62 -3.39 2.67
N ASN A 138 14.21 -4.06 1.69
CA ASN A 138 14.68 -3.38 0.47
C ASN A 138 13.47 -2.96 -0.38
N PRO A 139 13.45 -1.76 -1.00
CA PRO A 139 12.39 -1.33 -1.91
C PRO A 139 12.05 -2.35 -2.99
N SER A 140 13.05 -3.09 -3.49
CA SER A 140 12.86 -4.09 -4.54
C SER A 140 11.99 -5.29 -4.13
N VAL A 141 11.84 -5.59 -2.84
CA VAL A 141 10.97 -6.69 -2.38
C VAL A 141 9.56 -6.23 -2.04
N ILE A 142 9.28 -4.93 -2.09
CA ILE A 142 7.97 -4.37 -1.73
C ILE A 142 7.06 -4.37 -2.95
N ALA A 143 5.88 -4.96 -2.80
CA ALA A 143 4.82 -4.93 -3.81
C ALA A 143 3.84 -3.77 -3.60
N GLY A 144 3.62 -3.38 -2.36
CA GLY A 144 2.76 -2.26 -2.02
C GLY A 144 2.80 -1.90 -0.54
N ILE A 145 2.46 -0.65 -0.23
CA ILE A 145 2.29 -0.18 1.15
C ILE A 145 0.98 0.59 1.26
N GLU A 146 0.27 0.36 2.34
CA GLU A 146 -0.89 1.13 2.77
C GLU A 146 -0.56 1.84 4.08
N TYR A 147 -0.89 3.12 4.17
CA TYR A 147 -0.73 3.89 5.40
C TYR A 147 -2.05 4.55 5.81
N TYR A 148 -2.45 4.32 7.03
CA TYR A 148 -3.65 4.87 7.65
C TYR A 148 -3.24 5.74 8.84
N SER A 149 -3.44 7.05 8.72
CA SER A 149 -3.02 8.02 9.75
C SER A 149 -3.98 8.15 10.91
N SER A 150 -5.18 7.55 10.83
CA SER A 150 -6.21 7.66 11.87
C SER A 150 -6.91 6.34 12.13
N ALA A 151 -7.32 6.10 13.38
CA ALA A 151 -8.03 4.90 13.78
C ALA A 151 -9.33 4.66 12.98
N GLY A 152 -10.04 5.73 12.62
CA GLY A 152 -11.30 5.64 11.87
C GLY A 152 -11.14 5.23 10.40
N SER A 153 -9.94 5.28 9.86
CA SER A 153 -9.65 4.83 8.48
C SER A 153 -9.02 3.44 8.41
N ILE A 154 -8.68 2.84 9.57
CA ILE A 154 -8.07 1.52 9.62
C ILE A 154 -9.10 0.46 9.17
N PRO A 155 -8.72 -0.45 8.25
CA PRO A 155 -9.60 -1.54 7.84
C PRO A 155 -10.05 -2.39 9.02
N ALA A 156 -11.33 -2.82 9.03
CA ALA A 156 -11.96 -3.54 10.13
C ALA A 156 -11.16 -4.76 10.61
N ARG A 157 -10.48 -5.46 9.70
CA ARG A 157 -9.61 -6.61 10.00
C ARG A 157 -8.48 -6.26 10.98
N TYR A 158 -8.00 -5.01 10.97
CA TYR A 158 -6.89 -4.53 11.79
C TYR A 158 -7.37 -3.57 12.90
N ASN A 159 -8.69 -3.42 13.05
CA ASN A 159 -9.32 -2.52 14.01
C ASN A 159 -9.39 -3.16 15.41
N GLY A 160 -8.33 -3.39 16.02
CA GLY A 160 -8.16 -3.93 17.38
C GLY A 160 -6.77 -3.60 17.88
N THR A 161 -5.97 -3.05 16.98
CA THR A 161 -4.65 -2.54 17.30
C THR A 161 -4.80 -1.21 18.04
N ARG A 162 -3.83 -0.88 18.88
CA ARG A 162 -3.70 0.46 19.49
C ARG A 162 -3.32 1.51 18.42
N GLY A 163 -3.96 1.45 17.25
CA GLY A 163 -3.70 2.26 16.06
C GLY A 163 -3.98 3.75 16.19
N THR A 164 -3.91 4.30 17.44
CA THR A 164 -3.97 5.75 17.66
C THR A 164 -2.85 6.50 16.95
N CYS A 165 -1.71 5.83 16.73
CA CYS A 165 -0.54 6.38 16.04
C CYS A 165 -0.54 6.09 14.53
N GLY A 166 -1.59 5.44 14.01
CA GLY A 166 -1.69 5.00 12.62
C GLY A 166 -1.28 3.54 12.43
N LEU A 167 -1.55 3.04 11.22
CA LEU A 167 -1.23 1.69 10.79
C LEU A 167 -0.53 1.72 9.45
N MET A 168 0.55 0.97 9.32
CA MET A 168 1.24 0.70 8.06
C MET A 168 1.09 -0.78 7.71
N ILE A 169 0.60 -1.08 6.53
CA ILE A 169 0.52 -2.45 6.00
C ILE A 169 1.48 -2.55 4.83
N ILE A 170 2.40 -3.50 4.90
CA ILE A 170 3.45 -3.74 3.91
C ILE A 170 3.16 -5.08 3.24
N TRP A 171 3.16 -5.07 1.91
CA TRP A 171 2.98 -6.25 1.07
C TRP A 171 4.26 -6.53 0.30
N THR A 172 4.80 -7.74 0.42
CA THR A 172 5.98 -8.16 -0.32
C THR A 172 5.63 -8.84 -1.65
N ARG A 173 6.60 -8.91 -2.55
CA ARG A 173 6.47 -9.55 -3.89
C ARG A 173 6.34 -11.06 -3.84
#